data_1a9f22de17b021c789e5f1a249cf2162
#
_entry.id   1a9f22de17b021c789e5f1a249cf2162
#
_cell.length_a   1.000
_cell.length_b   1.000
_cell.length_c   1.000
_cell.angle_alpha   90.00
_cell.angle_beta   90.00
_cell.angle_gamma   90.00
#
_symmetry.space_group_name_H-M   'P 1'
#
loop_
_entity.id
_entity.type
_entity.pdbx_description
1 polymer ?
#
loop_
_entity_poly.entity_id
_entity_poly.type
_entity_poly.pdbx_seq_one_letter_code
_entity_poly.pdbx_strand_id
1 'polypeptide(L)'
;LYSLQLYPNEGKLSQQSEVLRAAADFGLCEETCDGTEIITRGEAAELLYALLTKTFAVVPPPMLDNIPLDNKAGVALNNYLLEIQKIPESMMQSFAEKGWQYVIDFDYLAKLSKKYDLGCTGATIYEGRKIIISSAESTIHEFGHFLDGMMGFPSRTKGFYQRESASAASLLRTYALTDAQEYFADCFVYWIKNRGDGKK
;
A
#
# COMPACT_ATOMS: atom_id res chain seq x y z
N LEU A 1 -6.90 17.01 -2.02
CA LEU A 1 -6.08 16.17 -1.15
C LEU A 1 -6.35 14.69 -1.42
N TYR A 2 -7.59 14.29 -1.48
CA TYR A 2 -8.02 12.93 -1.82
C TYR A 2 -7.54 12.49 -3.19
N SER A 3 -7.82 13.29 -4.22
CA SER A 3 -7.42 13.00 -5.61
C SER A 3 -5.91 12.89 -5.80
N LEU A 4 -5.13 13.45 -4.88
CA LEU A 4 -3.66 13.37 -4.85
C LEU A 4 -3.14 12.27 -3.93
N GLN A 5 -4.05 11.49 -3.32
CA GLN A 5 -3.70 10.43 -2.36
C GLN A 5 -2.85 10.92 -1.17
N LEU A 6 -2.96 12.20 -0.83
CA LEU A 6 -2.23 12.81 0.29
C LEU A 6 -2.92 12.58 1.64
N TYR A 7 -4.13 12.00 1.63
CA TYR A 7 -4.90 11.75 2.82
C TYR A 7 -5.41 10.30 2.84
N PRO A 8 -4.99 9.48 3.81
CA PRO A 8 -5.25 8.03 3.79
C PRO A 8 -6.67 7.63 4.22
N ASN A 9 -7.47 8.54 4.77
CA ASN A 9 -8.78 8.23 5.33
C ASN A 9 -9.91 8.55 4.35
N GLU A 10 -10.23 7.64 3.46
CA GLU A 10 -11.41 7.77 2.59
C GLU A 10 -12.69 8.01 3.42
N GLY A 11 -13.33 9.15 3.18
CA GLY A 11 -14.69 9.45 3.66
C GLY A 11 -14.81 10.04 5.07
N LYS A 12 -13.73 10.47 5.73
CA LYS A 12 -13.80 10.97 7.12
C LYS A 12 -13.39 12.42 7.36
N LEU A 13 -13.09 13.21 6.35
CA LEU A 13 -13.02 14.66 6.53
C LEU A 13 -14.47 15.19 6.57
N SER A 14 -15.11 15.00 7.71
CA SER A 14 -16.52 15.39 7.90
C SER A 14 -16.70 16.85 8.30
N GLN A 15 -15.60 17.51 8.67
CA GLN A 15 -15.61 18.91 9.12
C GLN A 15 -14.71 19.75 8.21
N GLN A 16 -15.23 20.91 7.80
CA GLN A 16 -14.49 21.89 6.99
C GLN A 16 -13.16 22.27 7.64
N SER A 17 -13.11 22.40 8.97
CA SER A 17 -11.90 22.71 9.74
C SER A 17 -10.78 21.66 9.58
N GLU A 18 -11.13 20.38 9.45
CA GLU A 18 -10.14 19.30 9.22
C GLU A 18 -9.55 19.36 7.81
N VAL A 19 -10.39 19.66 6.82
CA VAL A 19 -9.94 19.85 5.43
C VAL A 19 -8.99 21.02 5.32
N LEU A 20 -9.34 22.17 5.92
CA LEU A 20 -8.53 23.38 5.90
C LEU A 20 -7.20 23.17 6.61
N ARG A 21 -7.20 22.53 7.79
CA ARG A 21 -5.98 22.20 8.51
C ARG A 21 -5.06 21.31 7.67
N ALA A 22 -5.60 20.24 7.11
CA ALA A 22 -4.83 19.36 6.23
C ALA A 22 -4.30 20.12 4.98
N ALA A 23 -5.07 21.05 4.41
CA ALA A 23 -4.61 21.87 3.31
C ALA A 23 -3.46 22.82 3.72
N ALA A 24 -3.54 23.42 4.92
CA ALA A 24 -2.49 24.25 5.47
C ALA A 24 -1.21 23.46 5.78
N ASP A 25 -1.32 22.26 6.38
CA ASP A 25 -0.19 21.36 6.64
C ASP A 25 0.57 21.00 5.36
N PHE A 26 -0.13 20.92 4.22
CA PHE A 26 0.47 20.73 2.90
C PHE A 26 0.88 22.05 2.22
N GLY A 27 0.69 23.19 2.89
CA GLY A 27 1.00 24.51 2.34
C GLY A 27 0.20 24.87 1.09
N LEU A 28 -1.05 24.42 1.02
CA LEU A 28 -2.02 24.73 -0.04
C LEU A 28 -2.88 25.94 0.30
N CYS A 29 -2.95 26.34 1.56
CA CYS A 29 -3.57 27.56 2.05
C CYS A 29 -2.82 28.04 3.30
N GLU A 30 -3.13 29.26 3.76
CA GLU A 30 -2.62 29.78 5.04
C GLU A 30 -3.37 29.14 6.22
N GLU A 31 -2.73 29.05 7.39
CA GLU A 31 -3.35 28.51 8.61
C GLU A 31 -4.60 29.30 9.06
N THR A 32 -4.70 30.57 8.62
CA THR A 32 -5.82 31.46 8.92
C THR A 32 -7.01 31.30 7.97
N CYS A 33 -6.91 30.47 6.95
CA CYS A 33 -7.96 30.26 5.98
C CYS A 33 -9.19 29.62 6.65
N ASP A 34 -10.35 30.29 6.57
CA ASP A 34 -11.62 29.80 7.16
C ASP A 34 -12.53 29.11 6.14
N GLY A 35 -12.15 29.11 4.87
CA GLY A 35 -12.87 28.46 3.77
C GLY A 35 -14.12 29.21 3.31
N THR A 36 -14.35 30.43 3.78
CA THR A 36 -15.48 31.28 3.36
C THR A 36 -15.06 32.27 2.27
N GLU A 37 -13.76 32.39 2.01
CA GLU A 37 -13.22 33.33 1.03
C GLU A 37 -13.51 32.85 -0.40
N ILE A 38 -13.92 33.83 -1.24
CA ILE A 38 -14.10 33.58 -2.67
C ILE A 38 -12.75 33.75 -3.36
N ILE A 39 -12.22 32.65 -3.86
CA ILE A 39 -10.96 32.69 -4.64
C ILE A 39 -11.21 33.20 -6.05
N THR A 40 -10.29 34.02 -6.56
CA THR A 40 -10.28 34.48 -7.95
C THR A 40 -9.85 33.33 -8.89
N ARG A 41 -10.09 33.51 -10.20
CA ARG A 41 -9.60 32.54 -11.21
C ARG A 41 -8.07 32.44 -11.22
N GLY A 42 -7.36 33.52 -10.89
CA GLY A 42 -5.90 33.55 -10.78
C GLY A 42 -5.43 32.68 -9.60
N GLU A 43 -5.96 32.91 -8.43
CA GLU A 43 -5.64 32.13 -7.23
C GLU A 43 -6.00 30.63 -7.40
N ALA A 44 -7.12 30.33 -8.05
CA ALA A 44 -7.46 28.95 -8.39
C ALA A 44 -6.43 28.31 -9.33
N ALA A 45 -5.93 29.05 -10.31
CA ALA A 45 -4.90 28.57 -11.23
C ALA A 45 -3.55 28.37 -10.53
N GLU A 46 -3.17 29.26 -9.62
CA GLU A 46 -1.96 29.13 -8.79
C GLU A 46 -2.05 27.92 -7.87
N LEU A 47 -3.20 27.70 -7.24
CA LEU A 47 -3.45 26.53 -6.41
C LEU A 47 -3.33 25.24 -7.22
N LEU A 48 -3.94 25.18 -8.40
CA LEU A 48 -3.84 24.03 -9.30
C LEU A 48 -2.39 23.79 -9.75
N TYR A 49 -1.66 24.85 -10.09
CA TYR A 49 -0.25 24.76 -10.45
C TYR A 49 0.57 24.22 -9.30
N ALA A 50 0.37 24.72 -8.08
CA ALA A 50 1.03 24.21 -6.87
C ALA A 50 0.71 22.73 -6.63
N LEU A 51 -0.55 22.30 -6.78
CA LEU A 51 -0.96 20.91 -6.65
C LEU A 51 -0.30 19.99 -7.68
N LEU A 52 -0.07 20.47 -8.90
CA LEU A 52 0.52 19.68 -9.98
C LEU A 52 2.05 19.61 -9.94
N THR A 53 2.68 20.66 -9.40
CA THR A 53 4.15 20.81 -9.45
C THR A 53 4.84 20.60 -8.11
N LYS A 54 4.11 20.79 -7.00
CA LYS A 54 4.67 20.67 -5.66
C LYS A 54 4.84 19.18 -5.30
N THR A 55 6.05 18.82 -4.94
CA THR A 55 6.31 17.52 -4.32
C THR A 55 5.89 17.60 -2.86
N PHE A 56 4.80 16.93 -2.51
CA PHE A 56 4.37 16.83 -1.12
C PHE A 56 5.16 15.73 -0.41
N ALA A 57 5.83 16.07 0.68
CA ALA A 57 6.40 15.07 1.56
C ALA A 57 5.23 14.38 2.29
N VAL A 58 5.03 13.09 2.05
CA VAL A 58 4.18 12.28 2.93
C VAL A 58 4.94 12.16 4.23
N VAL A 59 4.39 12.72 5.31
CA VAL A 59 4.90 12.42 6.66
C VAL A 59 4.44 11.00 6.97
N PRO A 60 5.33 10.00 6.96
CA PRO A 60 4.94 8.65 7.29
C PRO A 60 4.44 8.64 8.74
N PRO A 61 3.39 7.85 9.08
CA PRO A 61 3.04 7.65 10.47
C PRO A 61 4.26 7.12 11.24
N PRO A 62 4.39 7.42 12.54
CA PRO A 62 5.58 7.11 13.34
C PRO A 62 6.06 5.65 13.26
N MET A 63 5.14 4.72 13.00
CA MET A 63 5.49 3.30 12.84
C MET A 63 6.22 2.98 11.53
N LEU A 64 6.20 3.87 10.53
CA LEU A 64 6.91 3.68 9.26
C LEU A 64 8.38 4.12 9.32
N ASP A 65 8.78 4.90 10.33
CA ASP A 65 10.16 5.34 10.51
C ASP A 65 11.14 4.17 10.72
N ASN A 66 10.62 3.01 11.13
CA ASN A 66 11.41 1.81 11.41
C ASN A 66 11.33 0.73 10.31
N ILE A 67 10.66 1.00 9.19
CA ILE A 67 10.60 0.03 8.12
C ILE A 67 11.88 0.17 7.29
N PRO A 68 12.66 -0.91 7.13
CA PRO A 68 13.80 -0.92 6.25
C PRO A 68 13.34 -0.82 4.79
N LEU A 69 13.14 0.42 4.29
CA LEU A 69 12.70 0.71 2.94
C LEU A 69 13.88 1.13 2.08
N ASP A 70 14.06 0.47 0.95
CA ASP A 70 15.09 0.73 -0.06
C ASP A 70 14.42 1.12 -1.39
N ASN A 71 14.46 2.39 -1.75
CA ASN A 71 13.88 2.92 -2.98
C ASN A 71 14.92 3.03 -4.10
N LYS A 72 15.27 1.91 -4.71
CA LYS A 72 16.25 1.88 -5.82
C LYS A 72 15.71 2.49 -7.10
N ALA A 73 14.40 2.47 -7.30
CA ALA A 73 13.76 3.06 -8.46
C ALA A 73 13.72 4.60 -8.42
N GLY A 74 13.97 5.21 -7.24
CA GLY A 74 13.96 6.67 -7.08
C GLY A 74 12.58 7.32 -7.30
N VAL A 75 11.49 6.55 -7.14
CA VAL A 75 10.12 7.03 -7.37
C VAL A 75 9.52 7.66 -6.11
N ALA A 76 8.44 8.42 -6.28
CA ALA A 76 7.67 8.96 -5.17
C ALA A 76 7.06 7.83 -4.33
N LEU A 77 7.16 7.94 -3.00
CA LEU A 77 6.81 6.86 -2.06
C LEU A 77 5.34 6.85 -1.65
N ASN A 78 4.59 7.91 -1.93
CA ASN A 78 3.24 8.14 -1.40
C ASN A 78 2.32 6.91 -1.54
N ASN A 79 2.21 6.36 -2.76
CA ASN A 79 1.33 5.23 -3.02
C ASN A 79 1.79 3.95 -2.28
N TYR A 80 3.10 3.74 -2.19
CA TYR A 80 3.66 2.60 -1.47
C TYR A 80 3.40 2.70 0.03
N LEU A 81 3.61 3.89 0.62
CA LEU A 81 3.35 4.14 2.04
C LEU A 81 1.87 3.99 2.38
N LEU A 82 0.95 4.44 1.50
CA LEU A 82 -0.49 4.24 1.67
C LEU A 82 -0.89 2.75 1.71
N GLU A 83 -0.25 1.91 0.92
CA GLU A 83 -0.51 0.46 0.98
C GLU A 83 0.13 -0.19 2.22
N ILE A 84 1.35 0.22 2.58
CA ILE A 84 2.03 -0.26 3.79
C ILE A 84 1.24 0.07 5.06
N GLN A 85 0.64 1.26 5.15
CA GLN A 85 -0.19 1.68 6.29
C GLN A 85 -1.40 0.77 6.55
N LYS A 86 -1.86 0.05 5.53
CA LYS A 86 -2.96 -0.90 5.67
C LYS A 86 -2.52 -2.22 6.33
N ILE A 87 -1.23 -2.49 6.42
CA ILE A 87 -0.70 -3.69 7.06
C ILE A 87 -0.79 -3.56 8.59
N PRO A 88 -1.20 -4.63 9.32
CA PRO A 88 -1.24 -4.59 10.79
C PRO A 88 0.10 -4.23 11.39
N GLU A 89 0.08 -3.36 12.41
CA GLU A 89 1.28 -2.90 13.11
C GLU A 89 2.15 -4.04 13.63
N SER A 90 1.54 -5.05 14.25
CA SER A 90 2.24 -6.22 14.77
C SER A 90 2.96 -7.02 13.67
N MET A 91 2.42 -7.03 12.46
CA MET A 91 3.08 -7.64 11.30
C MET A 91 4.26 -6.80 10.84
N MET A 92 4.11 -5.47 10.79
CA MET A 92 5.20 -4.56 10.42
C MET A 92 6.35 -4.61 11.42
N GLN A 93 6.04 -4.68 12.72
CA GLN A 93 7.03 -4.89 13.77
C GLN A 93 7.78 -6.22 13.56
N SER A 94 7.07 -7.33 13.34
CA SER A 94 7.68 -8.64 13.06
C SER A 94 8.54 -8.62 11.79
N PHE A 95 8.13 -7.87 10.77
CA PHE A 95 8.88 -7.69 9.53
C PHE A 95 10.24 -7.01 9.80
N ALA A 96 10.24 -5.91 10.55
CA ALA A 96 11.45 -5.18 10.90
C ALA A 96 12.36 -5.99 11.84
N GLU A 97 11.83 -6.58 12.92
CA GLU A 97 12.58 -7.37 13.90
C GLU A 97 13.27 -8.60 13.29
N LYS A 98 12.67 -9.19 12.27
CA LYS A 98 13.24 -10.33 11.55
C LYS A 98 14.20 -9.94 10.44
N GLY A 99 14.51 -8.65 10.30
CA GLY A 99 15.49 -8.12 9.34
C GLY A 99 15.03 -8.21 7.89
N TRP A 100 13.71 -8.17 7.65
CA TRP A 100 13.17 -8.06 6.29
C TRP A 100 13.31 -6.64 5.77
N GLN A 101 13.39 -6.49 4.45
CA GLN A 101 13.49 -5.22 3.73
C GLN A 101 12.35 -5.09 2.73
N TYR A 102 11.77 -3.90 2.64
CA TYR A 102 10.85 -3.52 1.59
C TYR A 102 11.62 -2.74 0.51
N VAL A 103 11.67 -3.27 -0.70
CA VAL A 103 12.53 -2.77 -1.78
C VAL A 103 11.66 -2.38 -2.98
N ILE A 104 11.80 -1.16 -3.45
CA ILE A 104 11.20 -0.72 -4.72
C ILE A 104 12.27 -0.83 -5.79
N ASP A 105 12.17 -1.85 -6.66
CA ASP A 105 13.20 -2.18 -7.66
C ASP A 105 12.54 -2.68 -8.97
N PHE A 106 12.35 -1.76 -9.89
CA PHE A 106 11.71 -2.04 -11.18
C PHE A 106 12.57 -2.94 -12.08
N ASP A 107 13.89 -2.70 -12.06
CA ASP A 107 14.83 -3.46 -12.89
C ASP A 107 14.93 -4.92 -12.46
N TYR A 108 14.91 -5.16 -11.16
CA TYR A 108 14.89 -6.53 -10.63
C TYR A 108 13.65 -7.29 -11.09
N LEU A 109 12.47 -6.69 -10.94
CA LEU A 109 11.20 -7.34 -11.32
C LEU A 109 11.06 -7.48 -12.83
N ALA A 110 11.56 -6.54 -13.63
CA ALA A 110 11.61 -6.67 -15.08
C ALA A 110 12.49 -7.86 -15.53
N LYS A 111 13.65 -8.05 -14.88
CA LYS A 111 14.53 -9.22 -15.13
C LYS A 111 13.86 -10.52 -14.70
N LEU A 112 13.17 -10.52 -13.54
CA LEU A 112 12.44 -11.68 -13.03
C LEU A 112 11.31 -12.07 -13.99
N SER A 113 10.50 -11.09 -14.42
CA SER A 113 9.42 -11.26 -15.39
C SER A 113 9.91 -11.87 -16.68
N LYS A 114 11.03 -11.36 -17.21
CA LYS A 114 11.64 -11.90 -18.44
C LYS A 114 12.17 -13.32 -18.25
N LYS A 115 12.74 -13.63 -17.09
CA LYS A 115 13.32 -14.95 -16.80
C LYS A 115 12.26 -16.05 -16.75
N TYR A 116 11.07 -15.74 -16.20
CA TYR A 116 10.02 -16.72 -15.96
C TYR A 116 8.83 -16.57 -16.91
N ASP A 117 8.90 -15.64 -17.86
CA ASP A 117 7.79 -15.31 -18.79
C ASP A 117 6.48 -14.98 -18.05
N LEU A 118 6.57 -14.23 -16.96
CA LEU A 118 5.46 -13.86 -16.09
C LEU A 118 5.42 -12.36 -15.88
N GLY A 119 4.23 -11.75 -15.85
CA GLY A 119 4.04 -10.36 -15.46
C GLY A 119 4.16 -10.21 -13.93
N CYS A 120 5.38 -9.91 -13.43
CA CYS A 120 5.66 -9.82 -12.02
C CYS A 120 5.74 -8.36 -11.58
N THR A 121 4.86 -7.92 -10.69
CA THR A 121 4.83 -6.56 -10.10
C THR A 121 5.22 -6.54 -8.63
N GLY A 122 5.38 -7.71 -8.01
CA GLY A 122 5.88 -7.93 -6.67
C GLY A 122 6.56 -9.29 -6.58
N ALA A 123 7.43 -9.48 -5.60
CA ALA A 123 8.07 -10.75 -5.28
C ALA A 123 8.51 -10.80 -3.81
N THR A 124 8.17 -11.87 -3.12
CA THR A 124 8.62 -12.15 -1.77
C THR A 124 9.79 -13.15 -1.80
N ILE A 125 10.98 -12.68 -1.43
CA ILE A 125 12.22 -13.46 -1.47
C ILE A 125 12.61 -13.87 -0.05
N TYR A 126 12.32 -15.10 0.33
CA TYR A 126 12.52 -15.61 1.70
C TYR A 126 13.98 -15.70 2.11
N GLU A 127 14.85 -16.24 1.24
CA GLU A 127 16.28 -16.36 1.53
C GLU A 127 16.96 -15.01 1.73
N GLY A 128 16.55 -14.00 0.93
CA GLY A 128 17.06 -12.63 1.03
C GLY A 128 16.32 -11.76 2.03
N ARG A 129 15.22 -12.25 2.61
CA ARG A 129 14.30 -11.49 3.49
C ARG A 129 13.90 -10.16 2.86
N LYS A 130 13.37 -10.21 1.64
CA LYS A 130 12.98 -9.01 0.90
C LYS A 130 11.57 -9.18 0.32
N ILE A 131 10.81 -8.12 0.42
CA ILE A 131 9.65 -7.87 -0.45
C ILE A 131 10.11 -6.87 -1.50
N ILE A 132 10.07 -7.24 -2.78
CA ILE A 132 10.48 -6.39 -3.90
C ILE A 132 9.25 -6.01 -4.70
N ILE A 133 9.05 -4.72 -4.96
CA ILE A 133 7.82 -4.16 -5.53
C ILE A 133 8.13 -3.24 -6.70
N SER A 134 7.33 -3.32 -7.76
CA SER A 134 7.28 -2.30 -8.83
C SER A 134 5.93 -1.59 -8.90
N SER A 135 4.85 -2.20 -8.40
CA SER A 135 3.54 -1.56 -8.24
C SER A 135 3.12 -1.54 -6.78
N ALA A 136 2.71 -0.38 -6.27
CA ALA A 136 2.23 -0.24 -4.91
C ALA A 136 1.05 -1.18 -4.59
N GLU A 137 0.19 -1.46 -5.58
CA GLU A 137 -0.96 -2.36 -5.44
C GLU A 137 -0.60 -3.80 -5.05
N SER A 138 0.64 -4.22 -5.35
CA SER A 138 1.13 -5.56 -4.99
C SER A 138 1.57 -5.66 -3.53
N THR A 139 1.74 -4.55 -2.83
CA THR A 139 2.27 -4.51 -1.46
C THR A 139 1.54 -5.45 -0.51
N ILE A 140 0.22 -5.33 -0.42
CA ILE A 140 -0.57 -6.16 0.53
C ILE A 140 -0.47 -7.64 0.17
N HIS A 141 -0.46 -7.97 -1.12
CA HIS A 141 -0.32 -9.34 -1.61
C HIS A 141 1.03 -9.96 -1.17
N GLU A 142 2.13 -9.23 -1.35
CA GLU A 142 3.46 -9.70 -0.94
C GLU A 142 3.59 -9.83 0.58
N PHE A 143 2.91 -8.97 1.36
CA PHE A 143 2.80 -9.19 2.80
C PHE A 143 1.94 -10.41 3.15
N GLY A 144 1.03 -10.84 2.30
CA GLY A 144 0.33 -12.12 2.42
C GLY A 144 1.30 -13.30 2.32
N HIS A 145 2.21 -13.29 1.35
CA HIS A 145 3.29 -14.29 1.26
C HIS A 145 4.22 -14.24 2.46
N PHE A 146 4.62 -13.03 2.92
CA PHE A 146 5.40 -12.88 4.14
C PHE A 146 4.71 -13.56 5.34
N LEU A 147 3.41 -13.34 5.53
CA LEU A 147 2.63 -13.95 6.60
C LEU A 147 2.62 -15.47 6.49
N ASP A 148 2.37 -16.01 5.29
CA ASP A 148 2.40 -17.45 5.02
C ASP A 148 3.74 -18.08 5.43
N GLY A 149 4.84 -17.47 5.02
CA GLY A 149 6.19 -17.91 5.41
C GLY A 149 6.44 -17.82 6.91
N MET A 150 5.99 -16.74 7.55
CA MET A 150 6.12 -16.55 9.00
C MET A 150 5.37 -17.60 9.82
N MET A 151 4.26 -18.09 9.29
CA MET A 151 3.44 -19.14 9.90
C MET A 151 3.88 -20.57 9.53
N GLY A 152 5.00 -20.74 8.83
CA GLY A 152 5.50 -22.03 8.38
C GLY A 152 4.71 -22.65 7.22
N PHE A 153 4.23 -21.80 6.33
CA PHE A 153 3.52 -22.16 5.09
C PHE A 153 2.23 -22.95 5.29
N PRO A 154 1.26 -22.45 6.07
CA PRO A 154 -0.05 -23.09 6.21
C PRO A 154 -0.78 -23.26 4.88
N SER A 155 -0.52 -22.39 3.89
CA SER A 155 -1.03 -22.54 2.53
C SER A 155 -0.74 -23.94 1.96
N ARG A 156 0.48 -24.46 2.17
CA ARG A 156 0.94 -25.76 1.67
C ARG A 156 0.49 -26.93 2.53
N THR A 157 0.34 -26.73 3.85
CA THR A 157 0.20 -27.82 4.82
C THR A 157 -1.22 -28.04 5.32
N LYS A 158 -2.09 -27.01 5.27
CA LYS A 158 -3.44 -27.06 5.85
C LYS A 158 -4.56 -27.37 4.85
N GLY A 159 -4.27 -27.47 3.57
CA GLY A 159 -5.24 -27.83 2.53
C GLY A 159 -6.39 -26.81 2.36
N PHE A 160 -6.19 -25.54 2.71
CA PHE A 160 -7.19 -24.47 2.54
C PHE A 160 -7.59 -24.32 1.08
N TYR A 161 -6.61 -24.23 0.19
CA TYR A 161 -6.84 -24.07 -1.23
C TYR A 161 -7.76 -25.16 -1.81
N GLN A 162 -7.49 -26.42 -1.51
CA GLN A 162 -8.26 -27.56 -2.02
C GLN A 162 -9.72 -27.55 -1.51
N ARG A 163 -9.97 -27.07 -0.30
CA ARG A 163 -11.31 -27.05 0.29
C ARG A 163 -12.15 -25.86 -0.08
N GLU A 164 -11.51 -24.69 -0.26
CA GLU A 164 -12.21 -23.40 -0.20
C GLU A 164 -12.09 -22.58 -1.49
N SER A 165 -11.08 -22.84 -2.36
CA SER A 165 -10.83 -21.99 -3.53
C SER A 165 -12.02 -21.89 -4.48
N ALA A 166 -12.78 -22.97 -4.68
CA ALA A 166 -13.95 -22.97 -5.55
C ALA A 166 -15.08 -22.04 -5.03
N SER A 167 -15.31 -22.03 -3.71
CA SER A 167 -16.32 -21.14 -3.10
C SER A 167 -15.85 -19.69 -3.01
N ALA A 168 -14.55 -19.47 -2.90
CA ALA A 168 -13.97 -18.13 -2.84
C ALA A 168 -13.72 -17.49 -4.23
N ALA A 169 -13.91 -18.22 -5.31
CA ALA A 169 -13.59 -17.77 -6.67
C ALA A 169 -14.33 -16.49 -7.11
N SER A 170 -15.51 -16.21 -6.56
CA SER A 170 -16.26 -14.98 -6.83
C SER A 170 -15.78 -13.77 -6.05
N LEU A 171 -14.93 -13.97 -5.03
CA LEU A 171 -14.46 -12.93 -4.11
C LEU A 171 -13.00 -12.54 -4.38
N LEU A 172 -12.24 -13.42 -5.02
CA LEU A 172 -10.81 -13.26 -5.23
C LEU A 172 -10.49 -13.07 -6.72
N ARG A 173 -9.28 -12.58 -7.01
CA ARG A 173 -8.79 -12.47 -8.38
C ARG A 173 -8.57 -13.86 -8.98
N THR A 174 -8.71 -14.00 -10.29
CA THR A 174 -8.44 -15.27 -11.00
C THR A 174 -7.02 -15.81 -10.70
N TYR A 175 -6.06 -14.91 -10.52
CA TYR A 175 -4.68 -15.22 -10.16
C TYR A 175 -4.57 -16.01 -8.83
N ALA A 176 -5.41 -15.71 -7.85
CA ALA A 176 -5.49 -16.45 -6.58
C ALA A 176 -5.79 -17.94 -6.75
N LEU A 177 -6.33 -18.33 -7.89
CA LEU A 177 -6.71 -19.72 -8.17
C LEU A 177 -5.59 -20.53 -8.84
N THR A 178 -4.41 -19.96 -9.02
CA THR A 178 -3.27 -20.64 -9.67
C THR A 178 -2.60 -21.66 -8.77
N ASP A 179 -2.42 -21.33 -7.49
CA ASP A 179 -1.86 -22.22 -6.49
C ASP A 179 -2.25 -21.81 -5.05
N ALA A 180 -1.85 -22.64 -4.08
CA ALA A 180 -2.22 -22.47 -2.69
C ALA A 180 -1.58 -21.25 -2.02
N GLN A 181 -0.39 -20.81 -2.46
CA GLN A 181 0.29 -19.65 -1.87
C GLN A 181 -0.34 -18.35 -2.39
N GLU A 182 -0.64 -18.29 -3.69
CA GLU A 182 -1.35 -17.15 -4.30
C GLU A 182 -2.76 -17.01 -3.70
N TYR A 183 -3.44 -18.15 -3.48
CA TYR A 183 -4.73 -18.17 -2.78
C TYR A 183 -4.62 -17.56 -1.38
N PHE A 184 -3.64 -17.96 -0.59
CA PHE A 184 -3.43 -17.44 0.76
C PHE A 184 -3.14 -15.94 0.75
N ALA A 185 -2.27 -15.49 -0.15
CA ALA A 185 -1.91 -14.09 -0.28
C ALA A 185 -3.12 -13.21 -0.67
N ASP A 186 -3.96 -13.68 -1.61
CA ASP A 186 -5.17 -12.96 -2.00
C ASP A 186 -6.27 -13.01 -0.94
N CYS A 187 -6.38 -14.09 -0.16
CA CYS A 187 -7.23 -14.09 1.04
C CYS A 187 -6.81 -13.02 2.04
N PHE A 188 -5.50 -12.82 2.23
CA PHE A 188 -4.98 -11.74 3.06
C PHE A 188 -5.34 -10.36 2.49
N VAL A 189 -5.20 -10.15 1.17
CA VAL A 189 -5.63 -8.91 0.50
C VAL A 189 -7.12 -8.66 0.75
N TYR A 190 -7.96 -9.67 0.57
CA TYR A 190 -9.39 -9.58 0.81
C TYR A 190 -9.70 -9.20 2.27
N TRP A 191 -9.04 -9.85 3.21
CA TRP A 191 -9.20 -9.55 4.64
C TRP A 191 -8.80 -8.11 4.98
N ILE A 192 -7.64 -7.63 4.49
CA ILE A 192 -7.19 -6.26 4.71
C ILE A 192 -8.21 -5.24 4.18
N LYS A 193 -8.74 -5.47 2.98
CA LYS A 193 -9.68 -4.54 2.34
C LYS A 193 -11.05 -4.50 3.02
N ASN A 194 -11.46 -5.58 3.68
CA ASN A 194 -12.80 -5.73 4.25
C ASN A 194 -12.85 -5.69 5.79
N ARG A 195 -11.71 -5.67 6.49
CA ARG A 195 -11.69 -5.71 7.97
C ARG A 195 -12.31 -4.49 8.66
N GLY A 196 -12.49 -3.36 7.94
CA GLY A 196 -13.14 -2.16 8.43
C GLY A 196 -14.67 -2.19 8.38
N ASP A 197 -15.27 -3.12 7.61
CA ASP A 197 -16.69 -3.11 7.28
C ASP A 197 -17.58 -3.91 8.25
N GLY A 198 -17.02 -4.35 9.40
CA GLY A 198 -17.78 -5.09 10.41
C GLY A 198 -18.36 -6.44 9.94
N LYS A 199 -18.01 -6.88 8.73
CA LYS A 199 -18.33 -8.22 8.22
C LYS A 199 -17.35 -9.20 8.83
N LYS A 200 -17.76 -9.80 9.94
CA LYS A 200 -17.07 -10.94 10.55
C LYS A 200 -17.40 -12.20 9.77
#